data_cff84d6fa812465fd6ce975ea7a5f004
#
_entry.id   cff84d6fa812465fd6ce975ea7a5f004
#
_cell.length_a   1.000
_cell.length_b   1.000
_cell.length_c   1.000
_cell.angle_alpha   90.00
_cell.angle_beta   90.00
_cell.angle_gamma   90.00
#
_symmetry.space_group_name_H-M   'P 1'
#
loop_
_entity.id
_entity.type
_entity.pdbx_description
1 polymer ?
#
loop_
_entity_poly.entity_id
_entity_poly.type
_entity_poly.pdbx_seq_one_letter_code
_entity_poly.pdbx_strand_id
1 'polypeptide(L)'
;MRSVVMAMAVCLGVASAAAAQGAAAKGEKLFVDQKCTMCHSIAGKGNAKGPLDSVGTKLAADEIRAWITDSKGMTEKTKATRKPAMKVFALPKDNVDALVAYLQTQKK
;
A
#
# COMPACT_ATOMS: atom_id res chain seq x y z
N MET A 1 -0.91 -47.42 26.58
CA MET A 1 -1.79 -46.35 26.02
C MET A 1 -1.01 -45.07 25.92
N ARG A 2 -0.68 -44.73 24.73
CA ARG A 2 0.10 -43.49 24.49
C ARG A 2 -0.76 -42.55 23.73
N SER A 3 -1.13 -41.48 24.39
CA SER A 3 -1.87 -40.40 23.79
C SER A 3 -0.99 -39.65 22.81
N VAL A 4 -1.24 -39.83 21.55
CA VAL A 4 -0.65 -38.97 20.53
C VAL A 4 -1.47 -37.71 20.50
N VAL A 5 -1.04 -36.71 21.22
CA VAL A 5 -1.56 -35.36 21.05
C VAL A 5 -0.85 -34.79 19.82
N MET A 6 -1.48 -34.93 18.69
CA MET A 6 -1.02 -34.25 17.50
C MET A 6 -1.29 -32.78 17.61
N ALA A 7 -0.23 -32.04 17.66
CA ALA A 7 -0.29 -30.58 17.56
C ALA A 7 -0.76 -30.19 16.15
N MET A 8 -2.04 -29.91 16.04
CA MET A 8 -2.66 -29.35 14.86
C MET A 8 -2.89 -27.87 15.07
N ALA A 9 -1.87 -27.07 14.99
CA ALA A 9 -2.09 -25.64 15.15
C ALA A 9 -0.95 -24.81 14.56
N VAL A 10 -0.73 -24.83 13.29
CA VAL A 10 0.25 -23.86 12.73
C VAL A 10 -0.03 -23.40 11.30
N CYS A 11 -1.07 -23.85 10.62
CA CYS A 11 -1.22 -23.51 9.20
C CYS A 11 -1.92 -22.19 8.90
N LEU A 12 -2.63 -21.57 9.84
CA LEU A 12 -3.42 -20.37 9.57
C LEU A 12 -2.59 -19.07 9.51
N GLY A 13 -1.54 -18.96 10.32
CA GLY A 13 -0.71 -17.75 10.35
C GLY A 13 0.20 -17.59 9.12
N VAL A 14 0.67 -18.70 8.53
CA VAL A 14 1.57 -18.69 7.38
C VAL A 14 0.85 -18.30 6.09
N ALA A 15 -0.41 -18.73 5.92
CA ALA A 15 -1.21 -18.39 4.74
C ALA A 15 -1.52 -16.89 4.67
N SER A 16 -1.84 -16.23 5.81
CA SER A 16 -2.10 -14.80 5.86
C SER A 16 -0.87 -13.95 5.55
N ALA A 17 0.31 -14.35 6.05
CA ALA A 17 1.56 -13.67 5.77
C ALA A 17 1.95 -13.80 4.29
N ALA A 18 1.79 -14.97 3.69
CA ALA A 18 2.07 -15.20 2.27
C ALA A 18 1.14 -14.38 1.38
N ALA A 19 -0.15 -14.29 1.72
CA ALA A 19 -1.13 -13.47 0.98
C ALA A 19 -0.79 -11.98 1.05
N ALA A 20 -0.38 -11.48 2.23
CA ALA A 20 0.03 -10.09 2.41
C ALA A 20 1.30 -9.77 1.60
N GLN A 21 2.28 -10.68 1.57
CA GLN A 21 3.50 -10.51 0.79
C GLN A 21 3.21 -10.52 -0.71
N GLY A 22 2.31 -11.40 -1.17
CA GLY A 22 1.88 -11.45 -2.56
C GLY A 22 1.15 -10.19 -3.00
N ALA A 23 0.28 -9.65 -2.14
CA ALA A 23 -0.41 -8.39 -2.40
C ALA A 23 0.56 -7.21 -2.45
N ALA A 24 1.52 -7.15 -1.53
CA ALA A 24 2.53 -6.09 -1.52
C ALA A 24 3.43 -6.14 -2.76
N ALA A 25 3.84 -7.32 -3.20
CA ALA A 25 4.63 -7.49 -4.44
C ALA A 25 3.85 -7.03 -5.67
N LYS A 26 2.58 -7.36 -5.75
CA LYS A 26 1.69 -6.87 -6.82
C LYS A 26 1.56 -5.34 -6.76
N GLY A 27 1.42 -4.78 -5.56
CA GLY A 27 1.33 -3.34 -5.34
C GLY A 27 2.59 -2.60 -5.76
N GLU A 28 3.76 -3.16 -5.48
CA GLU A 28 5.04 -2.61 -5.93
C GLU A 28 5.09 -2.48 -7.45
N LYS A 29 4.68 -3.52 -8.17
CA LYS A 29 4.59 -3.50 -9.61
C LYS A 29 3.58 -2.47 -10.12
N LEU A 30 2.41 -2.42 -9.51
CA LEU A 30 1.37 -1.45 -9.84
C LEU A 30 1.83 0.00 -9.62
N PHE A 31 2.61 0.23 -8.57
CA PHE A 31 3.15 1.55 -8.27
C PHE A 31 3.99 2.09 -9.45
N VAL A 32 4.76 1.23 -10.09
CA VAL A 32 5.51 1.58 -11.29
C VAL A 32 4.60 1.67 -12.52
N ASP A 33 3.75 0.67 -12.74
CA ASP A 33 2.88 0.58 -13.91
C ASP A 33 1.87 1.73 -13.98
N GLN A 34 1.36 2.19 -12.83
CA GLN A 34 0.44 3.32 -12.74
C GLN A 34 1.16 4.69 -12.69
N LYS A 35 2.46 4.68 -12.88
CA LYS A 35 3.29 5.89 -12.94
C LYS A 35 3.24 6.74 -11.67
N CYS A 36 3.08 6.11 -10.52
CA CYS A 36 3.13 6.80 -9.23
C CYS A 36 4.51 7.46 -9.02
N THR A 37 5.54 6.89 -9.63
CA THR A 37 6.90 7.41 -9.59
C THR A 37 7.10 8.76 -10.29
N MET A 38 6.15 9.20 -11.10
CA MET A 38 6.20 10.55 -11.67
C MET A 38 6.09 11.64 -10.61
N CYS A 39 5.38 11.35 -9.53
CA CYS A 39 5.12 12.29 -8.44
C CYS A 39 5.69 11.86 -7.10
N HIS A 40 5.98 10.59 -6.93
CA HIS A 40 6.44 10.02 -5.67
C HIS A 40 7.71 9.19 -5.83
N SER A 41 8.44 9.04 -4.72
CA SER A 41 9.59 8.15 -4.66
C SER A 41 9.48 7.17 -3.50
N ILE A 42 10.05 5.99 -3.69
CA ILE A 42 10.29 5.00 -2.64
C ILE A 42 11.71 4.48 -2.81
N ALA A 43 12.47 4.45 -1.73
CA ALA A 43 13.88 4.02 -1.73
C ALA A 43 14.73 4.78 -2.77
N GLY A 44 14.47 6.05 -2.95
CA GLY A 44 15.19 6.91 -3.91
C GLY A 44 14.78 6.74 -5.37
N LYS A 45 13.83 5.87 -5.67
CA LYS A 45 13.33 5.64 -7.04
C LYS A 45 12.07 6.46 -7.27
N GLY A 46 12.10 7.35 -8.24
CA GLY A 46 11.00 8.22 -8.60
C GLY A 46 11.26 9.68 -8.29
N ASN A 47 10.19 10.45 -8.12
CA ASN A 47 10.29 11.89 -7.86
C ASN A 47 10.61 12.17 -6.39
N ALA A 48 11.80 12.69 -6.13
CA ALA A 48 12.29 12.97 -4.78
C ALA A 48 11.49 14.03 -4.02
N LYS A 49 10.64 14.79 -4.69
CA LYS A 49 9.79 15.80 -4.06
C LYS A 49 8.57 15.20 -3.35
N GLY A 50 8.25 13.93 -3.61
CA GLY A 50 7.12 13.25 -2.99
C GLY A 50 7.49 11.89 -2.40
N PRO A 51 8.43 11.82 -1.43
CA PRO A 51 8.83 10.54 -0.86
C PRO A 51 7.70 9.90 -0.06
N LEU A 52 7.51 8.60 -0.26
CA LEU A 52 6.53 7.78 0.44
C LEU A 52 7.18 6.74 1.35
N ASP A 53 8.45 6.89 1.67
CA ASP A 53 9.22 5.89 2.44
C ASP A 53 8.67 5.62 3.83
N SER A 54 7.92 6.54 4.40
CA SER A 54 7.30 6.40 5.72
C SER A 54 5.78 6.49 5.71
N VAL A 55 5.16 6.36 4.55
CA VAL A 55 3.71 6.52 4.42
C VAL A 55 2.93 5.49 5.24
N GLY A 56 3.44 4.26 5.36
CA GLY A 56 2.83 3.20 6.15
C GLY A 56 2.87 3.44 7.66
N THR A 57 3.71 4.36 8.11
CA THR A 57 3.74 4.81 9.51
C THR A 57 2.86 6.04 9.73
N LYS A 58 2.80 6.92 8.74
CA LYS A 58 2.09 8.20 8.84
C LYS A 58 0.59 8.09 8.58
N LEU A 59 0.17 7.19 7.70
CA LEU A 59 -1.23 7.06 7.30
C LEU A 59 -1.76 5.66 7.58
N ALA A 60 -3.02 5.58 8.01
CA ALA A 60 -3.75 4.33 8.11
C ALA A 60 -4.12 3.80 6.72
N ALA A 61 -4.41 2.51 6.62
CA ALA A 61 -4.80 1.87 5.37
C ALA A 61 -5.95 2.60 4.66
N ASP A 62 -6.96 3.01 5.40
CA ASP A 62 -8.12 3.71 4.86
C ASP A 62 -7.75 5.07 4.26
N GLU A 63 -6.81 5.77 4.88
CA GLU A 63 -6.32 7.04 4.39
C GLU A 63 -5.50 6.87 3.10
N ILE A 64 -4.66 5.86 3.04
CA ILE A 64 -3.89 5.52 1.84
C ILE A 64 -4.86 5.20 0.70
N ARG A 65 -5.89 4.39 0.97
CA ARG A 65 -6.93 4.05 0.01
C ARG A 65 -7.65 5.29 -0.50
N ALA A 66 -8.03 6.17 0.39
CA ALA A 66 -8.72 7.40 0.03
C ALA A 66 -7.87 8.30 -0.88
N TRP A 67 -6.56 8.39 -0.64
CA TRP A 67 -5.67 9.13 -1.52
C TRP A 67 -5.62 8.57 -2.94
N ILE A 68 -5.76 7.26 -3.11
CA ILE A 68 -5.76 6.61 -4.42
C ILE A 68 -7.10 6.79 -5.12
N THR A 69 -8.20 6.55 -4.40
CA THR A 69 -9.56 6.48 -4.99
C THR A 69 -10.31 7.81 -4.96
N ASP A 70 -9.95 8.71 -4.07
CA ASP A 70 -10.58 10.02 -3.91
C ASP A 70 -9.53 11.09 -3.56
N SER A 71 -8.50 11.17 -4.35
CA SER A 71 -7.40 12.11 -4.14
C SER A 71 -7.89 13.57 -4.15
N LYS A 72 -8.90 13.89 -4.95
CA LYS A 72 -9.49 15.23 -4.97
C LYS A 72 -10.11 15.59 -3.62
N GLY A 73 -10.93 14.71 -3.06
CA GLY A 73 -11.51 14.89 -1.74
C GLY A 73 -10.47 14.98 -0.63
N MET A 74 -9.43 14.15 -0.71
CA MET A 74 -8.33 14.17 0.26
C MET A 74 -7.50 15.45 0.15
N THR A 75 -7.26 15.93 -1.06
CA THR A 75 -6.56 17.20 -1.28
C THR A 75 -7.32 18.37 -0.62
N GLU A 76 -8.63 18.41 -0.80
CA GLU A 76 -9.49 19.42 -0.19
C GLU A 76 -9.54 19.30 1.34
N LYS A 77 -9.74 18.10 1.85
CA LYS A 77 -9.82 17.80 3.28
C LYS A 77 -8.54 18.14 4.04
N THR A 78 -7.40 17.81 3.47
CA THR A 78 -6.08 18.02 4.09
C THR A 78 -5.47 19.37 3.74
N LYS A 79 -6.08 20.13 2.84
CA LYS A 79 -5.57 21.39 2.32
C LYS A 79 -4.18 21.26 1.71
N ALA A 80 -3.96 20.15 1.01
CA ALA A 80 -2.68 19.88 0.34
C ALA A 80 -2.42 20.91 -0.74
N THR A 81 -1.19 21.42 -0.80
CA THR A 81 -0.80 22.51 -1.70
C THR A 81 0.13 22.09 -2.82
N ARG A 82 0.61 20.85 -2.79
CA ARG A 82 1.54 20.35 -3.82
C ARG A 82 0.91 20.39 -5.22
N LYS A 83 1.68 20.84 -6.20
CA LYS A 83 1.26 20.94 -7.60
C LYS A 83 2.16 20.09 -8.50
N PRO A 84 1.60 19.41 -9.50
CA PRO A 84 0.16 19.23 -9.73
C PRO A 84 -0.49 18.39 -8.63
N ALA A 85 -1.79 18.58 -8.40
CA ALA A 85 -2.53 17.78 -7.43
C ALA A 85 -2.58 16.30 -7.88
N MET A 86 -2.60 15.39 -6.92
CA MET A 86 -2.70 13.98 -7.20
C MET A 86 -4.00 13.66 -7.95
N LYS A 87 -3.88 12.92 -9.05
CA LYS A 87 -5.06 12.51 -9.83
C LYS A 87 -5.82 11.38 -9.15
N VAL A 88 -7.10 11.23 -9.47
CA VAL A 88 -7.91 10.10 -9.05
C VAL A 88 -7.60 8.89 -9.93
N PHE A 89 -7.46 7.71 -9.32
CA PHE A 89 -7.22 6.46 -10.02
C PHE A 89 -8.48 5.60 -9.99
N ALA A 90 -9.01 5.29 -11.16
CA ALA A 90 -10.15 4.38 -11.33
C ALA A 90 -9.65 2.95 -11.55
N LEU A 91 -9.14 2.32 -10.50
CA LEU A 91 -8.57 0.98 -10.55
C LEU A 91 -9.55 -0.05 -9.98
N PRO A 92 -9.48 -1.32 -10.45
CA PRO A 92 -10.21 -2.40 -9.79
C PRO A 92 -9.84 -2.49 -8.31
N LYS A 93 -10.80 -2.94 -7.50
CA LYS A 93 -10.60 -3.06 -6.05
C LYS A 93 -9.35 -3.85 -5.68
N ASP A 94 -9.09 -4.95 -6.36
CA ASP A 94 -7.91 -5.80 -6.10
C ASP A 94 -6.60 -5.04 -6.31
N ASN A 95 -6.55 -4.18 -7.30
CA ASN A 95 -5.38 -3.36 -7.59
C ASN A 95 -5.19 -2.28 -6.52
N VAL A 96 -6.27 -1.65 -6.09
CA VAL A 96 -6.22 -0.69 -4.98
C VAL A 96 -5.75 -1.39 -3.70
N ASP A 97 -6.31 -2.56 -3.39
CA ASP A 97 -5.91 -3.35 -2.23
C ASP A 97 -4.41 -3.69 -2.25
N ALA A 98 -3.89 -4.05 -3.41
CA ALA A 98 -2.47 -4.36 -3.58
C ALA A 98 -1.57 -3.12 -3.38
N LEU A 99 -1.96 -1.98 -3.93
CA LEU A 99 -1.25 -0.72 -3.71
C LEU A 99 -1.23 -0.32 -2.24
N VAL A 100 -2.36 -0.44 -1.56
CA VAL A 100 -2.47 -0.15 -0.12
C VAL A 100 -1.55 -1.09 0.66
N ALA A 101 -1.57 -2.40 0.37
CA ALA A 101 -0.70 -3.37 1.03
C ALA A 101 0.78 -3.03 0.85
N TYR A 102 1.19 -2.67 -0.35
CA TYR A 102 2.57 -2.25 -0.63
C TYR A 102 2.94 -0.98 0.14
N LEU A 103 2.12 0.04 0.08
CA LEU A 103 2.40 1.32 0.74
C LEU A 103 2.41 1.19 2.26
N GLN A 104 1.61 0.30 2.84
CA GLN A 104 1.66 0.01 4.27
C GLN A 104 3.00 -0.58 4.72
N THR A 105 3.76 -1.22 3.83
CA THR A 105 5.09 -1.74 4.15
C THR A 105 6.16 -0.66 4.23
N GLN A 106 5.88 0.55 3.78
CA GLN A 106 6.83 1.67 3.77
C GLN A 106 6.85 2.36 5.13
N LYS A 107 7.69 1.86 6.03
CA LYS A 107 7.74 2.26 7.45
C LYS A 107 9.10 2.79 7.88
N LYS A 108 9.74 3.56 7.06
CA LYS A 108 11.00 4.18 7.43
C LYS A 108 10.85 5.26 8.47
#